data_5046523b7089bebe0304297449d36395
#
_entry.id   5046523b7089bebe0304297449d36395
#
_cell.length_a   1.000
_cell.length_b   1.000
_cell.length_c   1.000
_cell.angle_alpha   90.00
_cell.angle_beta   90.00
_cell.angle_gamma   90.00
#
_symmetry.space_group_name_H-M   'P 1'
#
loop_
_entity.id
_entity.type
_entity.pdbx_description
1 polymer ?
#
loop_
_entity_poly.entity_id
_entity_poly.type
_entity_poly.pdbx_seq_one_letter_code
_entity_poly.pdbx_strand_id
1 'polypeptide(L)'
;MSVIEKTHELEAYFHDAGKPREKWRVGTEYEKVGIYRDTGQAIPYFGKRGVDFILRELIERFGWEPEEQDGNIIALTRDKAQITLEPGGQIELSGEPCESIHCTYAEFSQHIRELLEVAEPLGIVFLGLGMQPVSRLEQIEWVPKQRYRIMAPYMLKVGKSA
;
A
#
# COMPACT_ATOMS: atom_id res chain seq x y z
N MET A 1 -3.87 25.40 15.70
CA MET A 1 -3.19 24.49 16.64
C MET A 1 -2.30 25.33 17.54
N SER A 2 -2.40 25.19 18.86
CA SER A 2 -1.48 25.81 19.80
C SER A 2 -0.14 25.09 19.71
N VAL A 3 0.94 25.85 19.85
CA VAL A 3 2.30 25.27 19.90
C VAL A 3 2.43 24.53 21.23
N ILE A 4 2.96 23.31 21.20
CA ILE A 4 3.26 22.52 22.40
C ILE A 4 4.59 23.02 22.95
N GLU A 5 4.58 23.51 24.18
CA GLU A 5 5.77 24.09 24.84
C GLU A 5 6.31 23.21 25.98
N LYS A 6 5.48 22.31 26.51
CA LYS A 6 5.81 21.51 27.69
C LYS A 6 5.48 20.05 27.51
N THR A 7 6.26 19.14 28.11
CA THR A 7 6.09 17.68 28.00
C THR A 7 4.69 17.20 28.42
N HIS A 8 4.13 17.77 29.50
CA HIS A 8 2.80 17.37 29.96
C HIS A 8 1.66 17.73 28.98
N GLU A 9 1.84 18.73 28.12
CA GLU A 9 0.87 19.06 27.06
C GLU A 9 0.88 17.99 25.98
N LEU A 10 2.04 17.39 25.71
CA LEU A 10 2.17 16.25 24.82
C LEU A 10 1.49 15.00 25.40
N GLU A 11 1.70 14.74 26.69
CA GLU A 11 1.05 13.64 27.41
C GLU A 11 -0.48 13.81 27.42
N ALA A 12 -0.96 15.03 27.74
CA ALA A 12 -2.39 15.35 27.71
C ALA A 12 -3.01 15.11 26.33
N TYR A 13 -2.32 15.47 25.25
CA TYR A 13 -2.80 15.23 23.88
C TYR A 13 -3.09 13.75 23.63
N PHE A 14 -2.22 12.83 24.08
CA PHE A 14 -2.45 11.39 23.91
C PHE A 14 -3.58 10.88 24.80
N HIS A 15 -3.68 11.36 26.04
CA HIS A 15 -4.77 10.99 26.94
C HIS A 15 -6.13 11.46 26.42
N ASP A 16 -6.21 12.71 25.94
CA ASP A 16 -7.44 13.31 25.43
C ASP A 16 -7.87 12.71 24.08
N ALA A 17 -6.91 12.21 23.29
CA ALA A 17 -7.18 11.49 22.05
C ALA A 17 -7.73 10.07 22.28
N GLY A 18 -7.69 9.56 23.52
CA GLY A 18 -8.22 8.25 23.88
C GLY A 18 -9.71 8.15 23.58
N LYS A 19 -10.09 7.09 22.84
CA LYS A 19 -11.49 6.84 22.46
C LYS A 19 -12.13 5.85 23.41
N PRO A 20 -13.40 6.06 23.82
CA PRO A 20 -14.13 5.06 24.59
C PRO A 20 -14.32 3.79 23.76
N ARG A 21 -14.46 2.64 24.43
CA ARG A 21 -14.46 1.31 23.81
C ARG A 21 -15.48 1.15 22.70
N GLU A 22 -16.62 1.80 22.80
CA GLU A 22 -17.71 1.77 21.82
C GLU A 22 -17.30 2.42 20.48
N LYS A 23 -16.29 3.29 20.51
CA LYS A 23 -15.74 3.97 19.34
C LYS A 23 -14.50 3.30 18.76
N TRP A 24 -14.05 2.18 19.34
CA TRP A 24 -12.92 1.46 18.80
C TRP A 24 -13.30 0.84 17.46
N ARG A 25 -12.34 0.83 16.56
CA ARG A 25 -12.45 0.25 15.23
C ARG A 25 -11.21 -0.56 14.92
N VAL A 26 -11.35 -1.54 14.05
CA VAL A 26 -10.24 -2.32 13.51
C VAL A 26 -9.98 -1.78 12.11
N GLY A 27 -8.75 -1.35 11.84
CA GLY A 27 -8.25 -1.04 10.50
C GLY A 27 -7.28 -2.14 10.09
N THR A 28 -7.36 -2.59 8.85
CA THR A 28 -6.43 -3.59 8.30
C THR A 28 -5.52 -2.92 7.29
N GLU A 29 -4.23 -3.15 7.44
CA GLU A 29 -3.23 -2.91 6.41
C GLU A 29 -2.77 -4.26 5.88
N TYR A 30 -2.81 -4.45 4.57
CA TYR A 30 -2.42 -5.71 3.96
C TYR A 30 -1.57 -5.48 2.73
N GLU A 31 -0.28 -5.69 2.90
CA GLU A 31 0.75 -5.56 1.88
C GLU A 31 0.99 -6.86 1.12
N LYS A 32 1.20 -6.75 -0.18
CA LYS A 32 1.42 -7.89 -1.08
C LYS A 32 2.50 -7.59 -2.10
N VAL A 33 3.41 -8.54 -2.28
CA VAL A 33 4.44 -8.51 -3.32
C VAL A 33 3.90 -9.17 -4.59
N GLY A 34 3.91 -8.44 -5.70
CA GLY A 34 3.59 -8.97 -7.03
C GLY A 34 4.81 -9.62 -7.68
N ILE A 35 4.63 -10.83 -8.18
CA ILE A 35 5.67 -11.58 -8.91
C ILE A 35 5.10 -12.23 -10.18
N TYR A 36 5.95 -12.45 -11.17
CA TYR A 36 5.61 -13.32 -12.29
C TYR A 36 5.58 -14.79 -11.84
N ARG A 37 4.51 -15.49 -12.18
CA ARG A 37 4.27 -16.89 -11.77
C ARG A 37 5.37 -17.85 -12.25
N ASP A 38 5.89 -17.61 -13.45
CA ASP A 38 6.86 -18.48 -14.13
C ASP A 38 8.29 -18.28 -13.62
N THR A 39 8.66 -17.06 -13.22
CA THR A 39 10.05 -16.72 -12.85
C THR A 39 10.23 -16.41 -11.37
N GLY A 40 9.18 -16.04 -10.65
CA GLY A 40 9.24 -15.52 -9.29
C GLY A 40 9.80 -14.09 -9.19
N GLN A 41 10.17 -13.49 -10.33
CA GLN A 41 10.72 -12.13 -10.33
C GLN A 41 9.66 -11.08 -10.04
N ALA A 42 10.07 -9.96 -9.42
CA ALA A 42 9.22 -8.82 -9.16
C ALA A 42 8.60 -8.27 -10.45
N ILE A 43 7.33 -7.88 -10.40
CA ILE A 43 6.71 -7.11 -11.47
C ILE A 43 7.23 -5.67 -11.42
N PRO A 44 7.49 -5.03 -12.58
CA PRO A 44 7.88 -3.62 -12.63
C PRO A 44 6.70 -2.70 -12.31
N TYR A 45 6.97 -1.43 -12.07
CA TYR A 45 5.89 -0.44 -11.98
C TYR A 45 5.27 -0.19 -13.37
N PHE A 46 6.11 0.04 -14.40
CA PHE A 46 5.66 0.32 -15.75
C PHE A 46 5.46 -0.93 -16.62
N GLY A 47 4.65 -0.78 -17.68
CA GLY A 47 4.47 -1.78 -18.72
C GLY A 47 3.17 -2.57 -18.62
N LYS A 48 2.88 -3.34 -19.67
CA LYS A 48 1.60 -4.08 -19.83
C LYS A 48 1.35 -5.18 -18.79
N ARG A 49 2.36 -5.55 -18.03
CA ARG A 49 2.30 -6.53 -16.94
C ARG A 49 2.90 -5.93 -15.66
N GLY A 50 2.79 -4.61 -15.50
CA GLY A 50 3.30 -3.86 -14.37
C GLY A 50 2.19 -3.40 -13.41
N VAL A 51 2.61 -2.78 -12.32
CA VAL A 51 1.71 -2.25 -11.29
C VAL A 51 0.78 -1.18 -11.85
N ASP A 52 1.28 -0.22 -12.66
CA ASP A 52 0.46 0.84 -13.27
C ASP A 52 -0.69 0.25 -14.11
N PHE A 53 -0.43 -0.81 -14.88
CA PHE A 53 -1.47 -1.48 -15.65
C PHE A 53 -2.53 -2.11 -14.74
N ILE A 54 -2.12 -2.77 -13.65
CA ILE A 54 -3.05 -3.37 -12.67
C ILE A 54 -3.91 -2.29 -12.03
N LEU A 55 -3.33 -1.15 -11.64
CA LEU A 55 -4.09 -0.04 -11.07
C LEU A 55 -5.13 0.51 -12.05
N ARG A 56 -4.79 0.66 -13.34
CA ARG A 56 -5.74 1.11 -14.38
C ARG A 56 -6.90 0.13 -14.57
N GLU A 57 -6.65 -1.17 -14.56
CA GLU A 57 -7.69 -2.19 -14.62
C GLU A 57 -8.61 -2.15 -13.38
N LEU A 58 -8.04 -1.88 -12.19
CA LEU A 58 -8.83 -1.72 -10.97
C LEU A 58 -9.74 -0.47 -11.04
N ILE A 59 -9.25 0.62 -11.62
CA ILE A 59 -10.06 1.82 -11.87
C ILE A 59 -11.20 1.51 -12.83
N GLU A 60 -10.89 0.95 -14.00
CA GLU A 60 -11.86 0.74 -15.08
C GLU A 60 -12.93 -0.29 -14.71
N ARG A 61 -12.54 -1.38 -14.06
CA ARG A 61 -13.42 -2.52 -13.81
C ARG A 61 -14.15 -2.48 -12.48
N PHE A 62 -13.57 -1.85 -11.46
CA PHE A 62 -14.08 -1.91 -10.09
C PHE A 62 -14.36 -0.54 -9.46
N GLY A 63 -14.21 0.55 -10.24
CA GLY A 63 -14.60 1.88 -9.81
C GLY A 63 -13.70 2.51 -8.74
N TRP A 64 -12.42 2.11 -8.69
CA TRP A 64 -11.43 2.80 -7.89
C TRP A 64 -11.11 4.17 -8.50
N GLU A 65 -10.83 5.16 -7.67
CA GLU A 65 -10.45 6.51 -8.09
C GLU A 65 -8.94 6.70 -7.96
N PRO A 66 -8.24 7.20 -9.01
CA PRO A 66 -6.80 7.36 -8.96
C PRO A 66 -6.36 8.58 -8.17
N GLU A 67 -5.26 8.43 -7.42
CA GLU A 67 -4.42 9.54 -6.98
C GLU A 67 -3.14 9.54 -7.82
N GLU A 68 -2.85 10.67 -8.47
CA GLU A 68 -1.73 10.79 -9.39
C GLU A 68 -0.67 11.77 -8.89
N GLN A 69 0.58 11.48 -9.22
CA GLN A 69 1.72 12.38 -9.03
C GLN A 69 2.63 12.35 -10.26
N ASP A 70 2.92 13.53 -10.84
CA ASP A 70 3.72 13.65 -12.06
C ASP A 70 3.21 12.76 -13.22
N GLY A 71 1.87 12.59 -13.34
CA GLY A 71 1.22 11.76 -14.36
C GLY A 71 1.29 10.25 -14.12
N ASN A 72 1.74 9.82 -12.94
CA ASN A 72 1.77 8.41 -12.53
C ASN A 72 0.73 8.16 -11.43
N ILE A 73 0.03 7.03 -11.51
CA ILE A 73 -0.91 6.59 -10.46
C ILE A 73 -0.12 6.09 -9.26
N ILE A 74 -0.26 6.75 -8.11
CA ILE A 74 0.51 6.44 -6.91
C ILE A 74 -0.33 5.82 -5.78
N ALA A 75 -1.63 5.92 -5.89
CA ALA A 75 -2.60 5.29 -4.99
C ALA A 75 -3.97 5.21 -5.67
N LEU A 76 -4.87 4.43 -5.10
CA LEU A 76 -6.28 4.42 -5.45
C LEU A 76 -7.12 4.63 -4.20
N THR A 77 -8.29 5.24 -4.35
CA THR A 77 -9.26 5.41 -3.26
C THR A 77 -10.62 4.89 -3.67
N ARG A 78 -11.36 4.34 -2.72
CA ARG A 78 -12.77 3.97 -2.87
C ARG A 78 -13.42 4.02 -1.49
N ASP A 79 -14.46 4.85 -1.35
CA ASP A 79 -15.10 5.15 -0.06
C ASP A 79 -14.07 5.65 0.97
N LYS A 80 -13.74 4.85 1.98
CA LYS A 80 -12.69 5.16 2.98
C LYS A 80 -11.49 4.22 2.90
N ALA A 81 -11.52 3.28 1.97
CA ALA A 81 -10.41 2.38 1.71
C ALA A 81 -9.41 3.01 0.73
N GLN A 82 -8.15 2.63 0.86
CA GLN A 82 -7.08 3.03 -0.06
C GLN A 82 -6.28 1.82 -0.53
N ILE A 83 -5.84 1.85 -1.76
CA ILE A 83 -4.75 1.01 -2.26
C ILE A 83 -3.53 1.91 -2.39
N THR A 84 -2.51 1.64 -1.62
CA THR A 84 -1.24 2.38 -1.65
C THR A 84 -0.12 1.52 -2.24
N LEU A 85 1.00 2.16 -2.56
CA LEU A 85 2.17 1.50 -3.10
C LEU A 85 3.38 1.76 -2.22
N GLU A 86 4.08 0.70 -1.89
CA GLU A 86 5.37 0.73 -1.21
C GLU A 86 6.53 0.88 -2.23
N PRO A 87 7.76 1.25 -1.82
CA PRO A 87 8.84 1.63 -2.73
C PRO A 87 9.11 0.65 -3.86
N GLY A 88 9.02 -0.64 -3.62
CA GLY A 88 9.27 -1.72 -4.58
C GLY A 88 8.03 -2.20 -5.34
N GLY A 89 6.94 -1.42 -5.36
CA GLY A 89 5.72 -1.77 -6.08
C GLY A 89 4.82 -2.77 -5.35
N GLN A 90 5.05 -3.00 -4.06
CA GLN A 90 4.12 -3.76 -3.24
C GLN A 90 2.78 -3.01 -3.20
N ILE A 91 1.70 -3.76 -3.37
CA ILE A 91 0.33 -3.25 -3.33
C ILE A 91 -0.24 -3.47 -1.93
N GLU A 92 -0.55 -2.39 -1.26
CA GLU A 92 -1.12 -2.39 0.09
C GLU A 92 -2.59 -1.98 0.04
N LEU A 93 -3.45 -2.74 0.73
CA LEU A 93 -4.80 -2.30 1.07
C LEU A 93 -4.78 -1.71 2.48
N SER A 94 -5.09 -0.42 2.59
CA SER A 94 -5.46 0.23 3.86
C SER A 94 -6.98 0.27 3.92
N GLY A 95 -7.55 -0.66 4.68
CA GLY A 95 -9.00 -0.86 4.76
C GLY A 95 -9.73 0.20 5.57
N GLU A 96 -11.05 0.24 5.43
CA GLU A 96 -11.89 1.11 6.25
C GLU A 96 -11.83 0.75 7.74
N PRO A 97 -12.00 1.74 8.64
CA PRO A 97 -12.18 1.47 10.06
C PRO A 97 -13.47 0.68 10.32
N CYS A 98 -13.34 -0.62 10.54
CA CYS A 98 -14.42 -1.57 10.75
C CYS A 98 -14.81 -1.75 12.23
N GLU A 99 -16.07 -2.09 12.49
CA GLU A 99 -16.54 -2.41 13.85
C GLU A 99 -16.10 -3.80 14.34
N SER A 100 -15.77 -4.68 13.41
CA SER A 100 -15.39 -6.05 13.73
C SER A 100 -14.45 -6.64 12.68
N ILE A 101 -13.76 -7.72 13.05
CA ILE A 101 -12.92 -8.49 12.12
C ILE A 101 -13.69 -9.10 10.96
N HIS A 102 -14.99 -9.33 11.09
CA HIS A 102 -15.82 -9.85 9.99
C HIS A 102 -16.00 -8.83 8.87
N CYS A 103 -16.15 -7.55 9.22
CA CYS A 103 -16.19 -6.45 8.27
C CYS A 103 -14.86 -6.36 7.51
N THR A 104 -13.72 -6.37 8.23
CA THR A 104 -12.37 -6.37 7.67
C THR A 104 -12.12 -7.56 6.74
N TYR A 105 -12.60 -8.75 7.13
CA TYR A 105 -12.46 -9.95 6.29
C TYR A 105 -13.27 -9.84 5.00
N ALA A 106 -14.47 -9.27 5.02
CA ALA A 106 -15.28 -9.08 3.83
C ALA A 106 -14.60 -8.12 2.83
N GLU A 107 -14.11 -6.99 3.32
CA GLU A 107 -13.38 -5.98 2.53
C GLU A 107 -12.09 -6.58 1.92
N PHE A 108 -11.28 -7.21 2.75
CA PHE A 108 -10.08 -7.91 2.33
C PHE A 108 -10.37 -8.95 1.24
N SER A 109 -11.38 -9.79 1.45
CA SER A 109 -11.76 -10.84 0.51
C SER A 109 -12.24 -10.27 -0.83
N GLN A 110 -12.91 -9.13 -0.82
CA GLN A 110 -13.31 -8.43 -2.04
C GLN A 110 -12.07 -7.91 -2.78
N HIS A 111 -11.18 -7.20 -2.08
CA HIS A 111 -9.95 -6.69 -2.67
C HIS A 111 -9.10 -7.80 -3.32
N ILE A 112 -8.94 -8.93 -2.64
CA ILE A 112 -8.19 -10.05 -3.20
C ILE A 112 -8.85 -10.61 -4.47
N ARG A 113 -10.17 -10.74 -4.51
CA ARG A 113 -10.87 -11.20 -5.73
C ARG A 113 -10.66 -10.23 -6.90
N GLU A 114 -10.84 -8.92 -6.67
CA GLU A 114 -10.61 -7.89 -7.69
C GLU A 114 -9.17 -7.93 -8.22
N LEU A 115 -8.21 -8.02 -7.30
CA LEU A 115 -6.79 -8.06 -7.65
C LEU A 115 -6.41 -9.32 -8.45
N LEU A 116 -6.90 -10.49 -8.04
CA LEU A 116 -6.65 -11.76 -8.73
C LEU A 116 -7.31 -11.80 -10.12
N GLU A 117 -8.51 -11.24 -10.26
CA GLU A 117 -9.20 -11.17 -11.55
C GLU A 117 -8.42 -10.38 -12.60
N VAL A 118 -7.67 -9.37 -12.19
CA VAL A 118 -6.75 -8.60 -13.05
C VAL A 118 -5.42 -9.34 -13.25
N ALA A 119 -4.86 -9.89 -12.20
CA ALA A 119 -3.50 -10.42 -12.19
C ALA A 119 -3.34 -11.79 -12.86
N GLU A 120 -4.32 -12.69 -12.69
CA GLU A 120 -4.22 -14.07 -13.22
C GLU A 120 -4.04 -14.15 -14.74
N PRO A 121 -4.79 -13.37 -15.57
CA PRO A 121 -4.59 -13.37 -17.03
C PRO A 121 -3.19 -12.87 -17.45
N LEU A 122 -2.54 -12.08 -16.59
CA LEU A 122 -1.21 -11.56 -16.81
C LEU A 122 -0.10 -12.53 -16.37
N GLY A 123 -0.46 -13.66 -15.78
CA GLY A 123 0.49 -14.61 -15.20
C GLY A 123 1.20 -14.04 -13.97
N ILE A 124 0.52 -13.17 -13.22
CA ILE A 124 1.01 -12.55 -11.99
C ILE A 124 0.36 -13.22 -10.79
N VAL A 125 1.12 -13.41 -9.72
CA VAL A 125 0.63 -13.84 -8.41
C VAL A 125 1.07 -12.85 -7.34
N PHE A 126 0.25 -12.70 -6.31
CA PHE A 126 0.54 -11.85 -5.16
C PHE A 126 0.84 -12.71 -3.93
N LEU A 127 1.89 -12.36 -3.22
CA LEU A 127 2.35 -13.05 -2.02
C LEU A 127 2.27 -12.09 -0.82
N GLY A 128 1.68 -12.53 0.28
CA GLY A 128 1.67 -11.80 1.56
C GLY A 128 3.03 -11.94 2.27
N LEU A 129 4.05 -11.32 1.72
CA LEU A 129 5.42 -11.32 2.24
C LEU A 129 5.90 -9.90 2.48
N GLY A 130 6.72 -9.71 3.51
CA GLY A 130 7.32 -8.41 3.83
C GLY A 130 8.48 -8.02 2.91
N MET A 131 8.95 -8.93 2.04
CA MET A 131 10.01 -8.65 1.07
C MET A 131 9.88 -9.51 -0.17
N GLN A 132 10.48 -9.05 -1.26
CA GLN A 132 10.56 -9.76 -2.52
C GLN A 132 11.44 -11.02 -2.38
N PRO A 133 10.93 -12.24 -2.69
CA PRO A 133 11.64 -13.47 -2.36
C PRO A 133 12.77 -13.87 -3.33
N VAL A 134 12.77 -13.37 -4.57
CA VAL A 134 13.67 -13.82 -5.63
C VAL A 134 14.52 -12.70 -6.22
N SER A 135 13.89 -11.57 -6.57
CA SER A 135 14.61 -10.46 -7.20
C SER A 135 15.54 -9.75 -6.21
N ARG A 136 16.72 -9.38 -6.71
CA ARG A 136 17.66 -8.53 -5.95
C ARG A 136 17.17 -7.09 -5.99
N LEU A 137 17.62 -6.26 -5.06
CA LEU A 137 17.22 -4.86 -4.94
C LEU A 137 17.43 -4.08 -6.24
N GLU A 138 18.53 -4.32 -6.94
CA GLU A 138 18.88 -3.66 -8.20
C GLU A 138 17.96 -4.04 -9.37
N GLN A 139 17.18 -5.10 -9.23
CA GLN A 139 16.22 -5.60 -10.22
C GLN A 139 14.79 -5.10 -9.95
N ILE A 140 14.56 -4.45 -8.80
CA ILE A 140 13.25 -3.95 -8.39
C ILE A 140 13.11 -2.51 -8.90
N GLU A 141 12.09 -2.27 -9.70
CA GLU A 141 11.74 -0.92 -10.14
C GLU A 141 11.06 -0.15 -9.00
N TRP A 142 11.55 1.06 -8.73
CA TRP A 142 10.97 1.91 -7.70
C TRP A 142 9.70 2.60 -8.20
N VAL A 143 8.68 2.62 -7.34
CA VAL A 143 7.47 3.40 -7.59
C VAL A 143 7.81 4.89 -7.75
N PRO A 144 7.29 5.58 -8.78
CA PRO A 144 7.66 6.96 -9.09
C PRO A 144 7.00 8.00 -8.17
N LYS A 145 7.08 7.78 -6.84
CA LYS A 145 6.67 8.75 -5.83
C LYS A 145 7.82 9.70 -5.49
N GLN A 146 7.55 11.01 -5.41
CA GLN A 146 8.56 12.02 -5.04
C GLN A 146 9.20 11.71 -3.67
N ARG A 147 8.40 11.26 -2.70
CA ARG A 147 8.93 10.90 -1.36
C ARG A 147 10.03 9.87 -1.42
N TYR A 148 9.97 8.91 -2.36
CA TYR A 148 10.97 7.85 -2.48
C TYR A 148 12.26 8.35 -3.11
N ARG A 149 12.20 9.35 -3.99
CA ARG A 149 13.41 10.02 -4.54
C ARG A 149 14.21 10.75 -3.45
N ILE A 150 13.53 11.22 -2.40
CA ILE A 150 14.18 11.86 -1.24
C ILE A 150 14.63 10.81 -0.23
N MET A 151 13.75 9.85 0.07
CA MET A 151 13.97 8.85 1.10
C MET A 151 15.12 7.90 0.79
N ALA A 152 15.21 7.35 -0.43
CA ALA A 152 16.21 6.37 -0.79
C ALA A 152 17.67 6.86 -0.58
N PRO A 153 18.08 8.05 -1.09
CA PRO A 153 19.41 8.59 -0.83
C PRO A 153 19.65 8.94 0.64
N TYR A 154 18.60 9.31 1.36
CA TYR A 154 18.70 9.61 2.79
C TYR A 154 18.95 8.34 3.61
N MET A 155 18.23 7.27 3.36
CA MET A 155 18.36 5.99 4.06
C MET A 155 19.79 5.44 3.94
N LEU A 156 20.43 5.55 2.77
CA LEU A 156 21.82 5.17 2.57
C LEU A 156 22.84 5.97 3.41
N LYS A 157 22.45 7.15 3.91
CA LYS A 157 23.30 7.99 4.77
C LYS A 157 23.14 7.67 6.25
N VAL A 158 21.96 7.23 6.68
CA VAL A 158 21.65 7.05 8.11
C VAL A 158 21.82 5.62 8.60
N GLY A 159 21.91 4.64 7.73
CA GLY A 159 22.12 3.25 8.11
C GLY A 159 22.71 2.37 7.01
N LYS A 160 23.47 1.34 7.43
CA LYS A 160 24.04 0.35 6.50
C LYS A 160 23.04 -0.70 6.03
N SER A 161 21.87 -0.76 6.70
CA SER A 161 20.82 -1.76 6.48
C SER A 161 19.46 -1.11 6.19
N ALA A 162 19.46 0.17 5.84
CA ALA A 162 18.26 0.93 5.54
C ALA A 162 17.96 0.93 4.05
#